data_882e3868562d17334a2183a497da4564
#
_entry.id   882e3868562d17334a2183a497da4564
#
_cell.length_a   1.000
_cell.length_b   1.000
_cell.length_c   1.000
_cell.angle_alpha   90.00
_cell.angle_beta   90.00
_cell.angle_gamma   90.00
#
_symmetry.space_group_name_H-M   'P 1'
#
loop_
_entity.id
_entity.type
_entity.pdbx_description
1 polymer ?
#
loop_
_entity_poly.entity_id
_entity_poly.type
_entity_poly.pdbx_seq_one_letter_code
_entity_poly.pdbx_strand_id
1 'polypeptide(L)'
;MGEIGLRERKKQRMYQAVSDIAIGLFLEKGFDAVSVAEVAAAAEISKPTLFRYFPTKEDLVLHRFADHEDEPARVAVRGPSPLTALRRHFLDGLERRDPVTGLNDAPQVLAYHRLLYGTPSLAAGMFRYLERSEAALAGALGGDLGARLAAGQIIAVQRVLALENWRRIADGEAVEQVGPDAVAAAEEAFAQLEAGLPRYA
;
A
#
# COMPACT_ATOMS: atom_id res chain seq x y z
N MET A 1 -22.97 -9.26 1.55
CA MET A 1 -21.73 -9.17 2.37
C MET A 1 -21.57 -10.49 3.09
N GLY A 2 -20.69 -11.39 2.58
CA GLY A 2 -20.44 -12.68 3.22
C GLY A 2 -19.67 -12.50 4.52
N GLU A 3 -20.17 -13.06 5.62
CA GLU A 3 -19.42 -13.14 6.88
C GLU A 3 -18.10 -13.88 6.65
N ILE A 4 -16.99 -13.18 6.83
CA ILE A 4 -15.69 -13.81 6.91
C ILE A 4 -15.75 -14.80 8.08
N GLY A 5 -15.60 -16.10 7.78
CA GLY A 5 -15.73 -17.14 8.79
C GLY A 5 -14.76 -16.95 9.97
N LEU A 6 -15.12 -17.44 11.15
CA LEU A 6 -14.32 -17.32 12.38
C LEU A 6 -12.86 -17.79 12.17
N ARG A 7 -12.65 -18.80 11.33
CA ARG A 7 -11.33 -19.33 10.98
C ARG A 7 -10.50 -18.32 10.20
N GLU A 8 -11.09 -17.60 9.25
CA GLU A 8 -10.39 -16.59 8.45
C GLU A 8 -10.05 -15.36 9.29
N ARG A 9 -10.96 -14.91 10.16
CA ARG A 9 -10.68 -13.83 11.13
C ARG A 9 -9.52 -14.17 12.08
N LYS A 10 -9.46 -15.43 12.57
CA LYS A 10 -8.34 -15.89 13.41
C LYS A 10 -7.04 -15.91 12.64
N LYS A 11 -7.07 -16.32 11.37
CA LYS A 11 -5.92 -16.36 10.48
C LYS A 11 -5.40 -14.93 10.23
N GLN A 12 -6.26 -13.97 9.86
CA GLN A 12 -5.89 -12.57 9.66
C GLN A 12 -5.29 -11.94 10.91
N ARG A 13 -5.87 -12.18 12.09
CA ARG A 13 -5.30 -11.70 13.37
C ARG A 13 -3.89 -12.26 13.63
N MET A 14 -3.66 -13.53 13.29
CA MET A 14 -2.33 -14.13 13.42
C MET A 14 -1.33 -13.49 12.45
N TYR A 15 -1.72 -13.29 11.18
CA TYR A 15 -0.87 -12.60 10.21
C TYR A 15 -0.47 -11.21 10.72
N GLN A 16 -1.45 -10.45 11.19
CA GLN A 16 -1.20 -9.10 11.70
C GLN A 16 -0.26 -9.13 12.91
N ALA A 17 -0.52 -9.98 13.89
CA ALA A 17 0.30 -10.08 15.10
C ALA A 17 1.76 -10.47 14.78
N VAL A 18 1.98 -11.44 13.90
CA VAL A 18 3.33 -11.86 13.48
C VAL A 18 4.04 -10.75 12.71
N SER A 19 3.33 -10.08 11.80
CA SER A 19 3.88 -8.94 11.05
C SER A 19 4.27 -7.78 11.98
N ASP A 20 3.44 -7.45 12.97
CA ASP A 20 3.72 -6.37 13.94
C ASP A 20 4.96 -6.68 14.79
N ILE A 21 5.10 -7.93 15.25
CA ILE A 21 6.30 -8.39 15.98
C ILE A 21 7.55 -8.28 15.09
N ALA A 22 7.46 -8.74 13.84
CA ALA A 22 8.58 -8.69 12.91
C ALA A 22 9.01 -7.25 12.61
N ILE A 23 8.05 -6.36 12.31
CA ILE A 23 8.30 -4.94 12.05
C ILE A 23 8.96 -4.29 13.27
N GLY A 24 8.47 -4.57 14.49
CA GLY A 24 9.08 -4.07 15.72
C GLY A 24 10.56 -4.46 15.84
N LEU A 25 10.89 -5.73 15.61
CA LEU A 25 12.27 -6.22 15.63
C LEU A 25 13.13 -5.58 14.53
N PHE A 26 12.59 -5.42 13.32
CA PHE A 26 13.31 -4.80 12.21
C PHE A 26 13.58 -3.32 12.45
N LEU A 27 12.66 -2.61 13.07
CA LEU A 27 12.84 -1.20 13.43
C LEU A 27 13.87 -1.02 14.55
N GLU A 28 13.93 -1.96 15.51
CA GLU A 28 14.88 -1.93 16.64
C GLU A 28 16.30 -2.31 16.21
N LYS A 29 16.45 -3.40 15.44
CA LYS A 29 17.76 -4.03 15.18
C LYS A 29 18.24 -3.87 13.74
N GLY A 30 17.39 -3.41 12.83
CA GLY A 30 17.61 -3.38 11.38
C GLY A 30 17.12 -4.65 10.67
N PHE A 31 16.66 -4.48 9.43
CA PHE A 31 16.08 -5.58 8.65
C PHE A 31 17.06 -6.74 8.49
N ASP A 32 18.30 -6.48 8.05
CA ASP A 32 19.27 -7.53 7.74
C ASP A 32 19.77 -8.27 8.99
N ALA A 33 19.84 -7.60 10.13
CA ALA A 33 20.36 -8.17 11.38
C ALA A 33 19.40 -9.17 12.05
N VAL A 34 18.09 -9.08 11.80
CA VAL A 34 17.09 -9.97 12.40
C VAL A 34 16.88 -11.19 11.52
N SER A 35 16.99 -12.39 12.11
CA SER A 35 16.73 -13.65 11.42
C SER A 35 15.24 -14.04 11.48
N VAL A 36 14.78 -14.83 10.49
CA VAL A 36 13.43 -15.42 10.50
C VAL A 36 13.22 -16.33 11.73
N ALA A 37 14.28 -16.91 12.27
CA ALA A 37 14.21 -17.73 13.47
C ALA A 37 13.91 -16.89 14.74
N GLU A 38 14.51 -15.68 14.83
CA GLU A 38 14.20 -14.74 15.91
C GLU A 38 12.75 -14.26 15.86
N VAL A 39 12.25 -13.93 14.65
CA VAL A 39 10.84 -13.55 14.46
C VAL A 39 9.91 -14.69 14.90
N ALA A 40 10.19 -15.93 14.49
CA ALA A 40 9.39 -17.10 14.85
C ALA A 40 9.37 -17.33 16.38
N ALA A 41 10.55 -17.18 17.02
CA ALA A 41 10.67 -17.31 18.47
C ALA A 41 9.89 -16.20 19.20
N ALA A 42 10.03 -14.94 18.77
CA ALA A 42 9.31 -13.81 19.36
C ALA A 42 7.79 -13.89 19.16
N ALA A 43 7.34 -14.48 18.07
CA ALA A 43 5.93 -14.73 17.77
C ALA A 43 5.39 -16.05 18.39
N GLU A 44 6.21 -16.79 19.13
CA GLU A 44 5.87 -18.06 19.76
C GLU A 44 5.33 -19.12 18.79
N ILE A 45 5.84 -19.13 17.54
CA ILE A 45 5.49 -20.10 16.51
C ILE A 45 6.72 -20.82 15.97
N SER A 46 6.50 -22.00 15.37
CA SER A 46 7.61 -22.71 14.72
C SER A 46 8.01 -22.04 13.42
N LYS A 47 9.32 -22.12 13.05
CA LYS A 47 9.83 -21.62 11.77
C LYS A 47 9.07 -22.19 10.56
N PRO A 48 8.74 -23.50 10.47
CA PRO A 48 7.88 -24.01 9.39
C PRO A 48 6.48 -23.38 9.37
N THR A 49 5.91 -23.08 10.53
CA THR A 49 4.63 -22.40 10.63
C THR A 49 4.74 -20.99 10.09
N LEU A 50 5.81 -20.26 10.42
CA LEU A 50 6.03 -18.91 9.92
C LEU A 50 6.16 -18.89 8.39
N PHE A 51 6.98 -19.77 7.80
CA PHE A 51 7.14 -19.85 6.33
C PHE A 51 5.86 -20.27 5.58
N ARG A 52 4.95 -20.99 6.21
CA ARG A 52 3.64 -21.29 5.63
C ARG A 52 2.77 -20.04 5.48
N TYR A 53 2.95 -19.03 6.35
CA TYR A 53 2.22 -17.77 6.31
C TYR A 53 2.95 -16.67 5.54
N PHE A 54 4.27 -16.62 5.67
CA PHE A 54 5.15 -15.61 5.07
C PHE A 54 6.28 -16.35 4.33
N PRO A 55 6.13 -16.61 3.02
CA PRO A 55 7.11 -17.34 2.23
C PRO A 55 8.50 -16.72 2.25
N THR A 56 8.59 -15.39 2.33
CA THR A 56 9.85 -14.64 2.42
C THR A 56 9.91 -13.77 3.67
N LYS A 57 11.09 -13.30 4.02
CA LYS A 57 11.28 -12.35 5.13
C LYS A 57 10.63 -10.99 4.82
N GLU A 58 10.68 -10.60 3.56
CA GLU A 58 10.04 -9.38 3.05
C GLU A 58 8.52 -9.41 3.23
N ASP A 59 7.89 -10.58 3.09
CA ASP A 59 6.43 -10.72 3.25
C ASP A 59 5.97 -10.38 4.67
N LEU A 60 6.85 -10.51 5.68
CA LEU A 60 6.57 -10.08 7.05
C LEU A 60 6.30 -8.57 7.16
N VAL A 61 6.92 -7.78 6.29
CA VAL A 61 6.74 -6.33 6.23
C VAL A 61 5.63 -5.96 5.23
N LEU A 62 5.68 -6.57 4.03
CA LEU A 62 4.79 -6.24 2.92
C LEU A 62 3.34 -6.70 3.13
N HIS A 63 3.10 -7.59 4.10
CA HIS A 63 1.75 -8.07 4.42
C HIS A 63 0.76 -6.94 4.72
N ARG A 64 1.23 -5.82 5.28
CA ARG A 64 0.37 -4.64 5.55
C ARG A 64 -0.26 -4.05 4.29
N PHE A 65 0.32 -4.29 3.11
CA PHE A 65 -0.24 -3.87 1.84
C PHE A 65 -1.18 -4.91 1.21
N ALA A 66 -1.21 -6.15 1.71
CA ALA A 66 -1.98 -7.24 1.10
C ALA A 66 -3.48 -6.92 0.97
N ASP A 67 -4.05 -6.24 1.96
CA ASP A 67 -5.46 -5.84 1.97
C ASP A 67 -5.77 -4.67 1.01
N HIS A 68 -4.73 -3.96 0.56
CA HIS A 68 -4.83 -2.82 -0.37
C HIS A 68 -4.48 -3.18 -1.82
N GLU A 69 -4.04 -4.42 -2.09
CA GLU A 69 -3.56 -4.83 -3.41
C GLU A 69 -4.64 -4.72 -4.48
N ASP A 70 -5.85 -5.15 -4.18
CA ASP A 70 -7.00 -5.08 -5.10
C ASP A 70 -7.94 -3.90 -4.81
N GLU A 71 -7.58 -3.00 -3.89
CA GLU A 71 -8.40 -1.86 -3.52
C GLU A 71 -8.70 -0.93 -4.69
N PRO A 72 -7.72 -0.53 -5.56
CA PRO A 72 -8.03 0.27 -6.74
C PRO A 72 -9.03 -0.39 -7.68
N ALA A 73 -8.94 -1.71 -7.86
CA ALA A 73 -9.89 -2.47 -8.67
C ALA A 73 -11.30 -2.46 -8.07
N ARG A 74 -11.40 -2.65 -6.74
CA ARG A 74 -12.69 -2.60 -6.04
C ARG A 74 -13.32 -1.21 -6.05
N VAL A 75 -12.51 -0.16 -5.97
CA VAL A 75 -12.95 1.23 -6.00
C VAL A 75 -13.44 1.60 -7.40
N ALA A 76 -12.67 1.28 -8.44
CA ALA A 76 -12.97 1.64 -9.83
C ALA A 76 -14.37 1.19 -10.30
N VAL A 77 -14.91 0.09 -9.76
CA VAL A 77 -16.22 -0.44 -10.15
C VAL A 77 -17.40 0.13 -9.33
N ARG A 78 -17.15 1.02 -8.37
CA ARG A 78 -18.18 1.53 -7.44
C ARG A 78 -18.78 2.88 -7.82
N GLY A 79 -18.12 3.63 -8.70
CA GLY A 79 -18.50 5.00 -9.05
C GLY A 79 -19.20 5.11 -10.40
N PRO A 80 -19.56 6.35 -10.78
CA PRO A 80 -20.13 6.65 -12.10
C PRO A 80 -19.11 6.40 -13.23
N SER A 81 -17.82 6.61 -12.93
CA SER A 81 -16.71 6.25 -13.78
C SER A 81 -15.52 5.79 -12.92
N PRO A 82 -14.62 4.95 -13.47
CA PRO A 82 -13.44 4.48 -12.74
C PRO A 82 -12.55 5.60 -12.20
N LEU A 83 -12.21 6.59 -13.02
CA LEU A 83 -11.32 7.70 -12.60
C LEU A 83 -11.96 8.59 -11.57
N THR A 84 -13.25 8.94 -11.73
CA THR A 84 -13.98 9.71 -10.70
C THR A 84 -14.00 8.98 -9.35
N ALA A 85 -14.23 7.67 -9.36
CA ALA A 85 -14.24 6.87 -8.13
C ALA A 85 -12.85 6.82 -7.47
N LEU A 86 -11.79 6.61 -8.24
CA LEU A 86 -10.41 6.54 -7.75
C LEU A 86 -9.91 7.90 -7.26
N ARG A 87 -10.23 9.00 -7.97
CA ARG A 87 -9.93 10.36 -7.52
C ARG A 87 -10.55 10.63 -6.16
N ARG A 88 -11.85 10.41 -6.05
CA ARG A 88 -12.57 10.60 -4.77
C ARG A 88 -11.96 9.77 -3.64
N HIS A 89 -11.68 8.51 -3.90
CA HIS A 89 -11.09 7.61 -2.91
C HIS A 89 -9.73 8.12 -2.42
N PHE A 90 -8.87 8.61 -3.33
CA PHE A 90 -7.57 9.15 -2.99
C PHE A 90 -7.70 10.45 -2.16
N LEU A 91 -8.57 11.37 -2.57
CA LEU A 91 -8.83 12.62 -1.83
C LEU A 91 -9.44 12.36 -0.44
N ASP A 92 -10.41 11.45 -0.34
CA ASP A 92 -10.94 10.99 0.96
C ASP A 92 -9.84 10.37 1.84
N GLY A 93 -8.86 9.69 1.23
CA GLY A 93 -7.68 9.16 1.91
C GLY A 93 -6.77 10.25 2.45
N LEU A 94 -6.52 11.31 1.68
CA LEU A 94 -5.75 12.48 2.13
C LEU A 94 -6.44 13.16 3.33
N GLU A 95 -7.75 13.36 3.26
CA GLU A 95 -8.54 13.97 4.37
C GLU A 95 -8.42 13.15 5.66
N ARG A 96 -8.48 11.82 5.57
CA ARG A 96 -8.34 10.92 6.72
C ARG A 96 -6.89 10.68 7.14
N ARG A 97 -5.91 11.27 6.46
CA ARG A 97 -4.48 11.01 6.66
C ARG A 97 -4.16 9.50 6.57
N ASP A 98 -4.76 8.83 5.60
CA ASP A 98 -4.53 7.41 5.37
C ASP A 98 -3.05 7.18 5.01
N PRO A 99 -2.33 6.27 5.70
CA PRO A 99 -0.92 5.99 5.42
C PRO A 99 -0.61 5.65 3.95
N VAL A 100 -1.56 5.05 3.23
CA VAL A 100 -1.42 4.71 1.81
C VAL A 100 -1.26 5.94 0.92
N THR A 101 -1.77 7.10 1.33
CA THR A 101 -1.61 8.38 0.60
C THR A 101 -0.27 9.07 0.87
N GLY A 102 0.55 8.55 1.78
CA GLY A 102 1.80 9.18 2.23
C GLY A 102 1.60 10.40 3.15
N LEU A 103 0.39 10.94 3.26
CA LEU A 103 0.07 12.11 4.09
C LEU A 103 -0.23 11.67 5.52
N ASN A 104 0.79 11.19 6.24
CA ASN A 104 0.64 10.75 7.63
C ASN A 104 1.95 10.98 8.40
N ASP A 105 1.85 11.69 9.53
CA ASP A 105 2.98 12.09 10.38
C ASP A 105 3.14 11.23 11.65
N ALA A 106 2.31 10.19 11.81
CA ALA A 106 2.44 9.29 12.95
C ALA A 106 3.83 8.64 12.97
N PRO A 107 4.57 8.69 14.10
CA PRO A 107 5.95 8.21 14.17
C PRO A 107 6.14 6.77 13.71
N GLN A 108 5.17 5.90 14.02
CA GLN A 108 5.21 4.50 13.60
C GLN A 108 5.01 4.32 12.10
N VAL A 109 4.22 5.19 11.44
CA VAL A 109 4.03 5.17 9.98
C VAL A 109 5.30 5.65 9.27
N LEU A 110 5.90 6.74 9.76
CA LEU A 110 7.16 7.24 9.23
C LEU A 110 8.30 6.24 9.41
N ALA A 111 8.39 5.58 10.56
CA ALA A 111 9.38 4.54 10.81
C ALA A 111 9.19 3.35 9.86
N TYR A 112 7.95 2.91 9.65
CA TYR A 112 7.62 1.85 8.72
C TYR A 112 8.00 2.20 7.27
N HIS A 113 7.67 3.40 6.80
CA HIS A 113 8.05 3.85 5.45
C HIS A 113 9.56 3.98 5.28
N ARG A 114 10.30 4.46 6.32
CA ARG A 114 11.77 4.48 6.29
C ARG A 114 12.35 3.07 6.17
N LEU A 115 11.81 2.10 6.91
CA LEU A 115 12.19 0.69 6.78
C LEU A 115 11.93 0.18 5.36
N LEU A 116 10.72 0.41 4.84
CA LEU A 116 10.26 -0.07 3.53
C LEU A 116 11.12 0.48 2.38
N TYR A 117 11.30 1.79 2.32
CA TYR A 117 12.02 2.43 1.23
C TYR A 117 13.54 2.46 1.43
N GLY A 118 14.01 2.35 2.67
CA GLY A 118 15.43 2.28 3.02
C GLY A 118 16.06 0.88 2.85
N THR A 119 15.25 -0.17 2.66
CA THR A 119 15.72 -1.56 2.50
C THR A 119 15.54 -2.00 1.05
N PRO A 120 16.62 -2.25 0.27
CA PRO A 120 16.52 -2.55 -1.17
C PRO A 120 15.62 -3.74 -1.49
N SER A 121 15.66 -4.83 -0.70
CA SER A 121 14.83 -6.02 -0.93
C SER A 121 13.34 -5.76 -0.65
N LEU A 122 13.01 -4.90 0.32
CA LEU A 122 11.64 -4.47 0.58
C LEU A 122 11.13 -3.55 -0.54
N ALA A 123 11.94 -2.60 -1.00
CA ALA A 123 11.60 -1.75 -2.13
C ALA A 123 11.34 -2.58 -3.40
N ALA A 124 12.17 -3.60 -3.69
CA ALA A 124 11.94 -4.54 -4.79
C ALA A 124 10.63 -5.35 -4.61
N GLY A 125 10.32 -5.75 -3.37
CA GLY A 125 9.06 -6.41 -3.03
C GLY A 125 7.83 -5.52 -3.30
N MET A 126 7.95 -4.21 -3.06
CA MET A 126 6.89 -3.25 -3.35
C MET A 126 6.58 -3.17 -4.84
N PHE A 127 7.57 -3.29 -5.73
CA PHE A 127 7.29 -3.31 -7.18
C PHE A 127 6.42 -4.51 -7.57
N ARG A 128 6.66 -5.69 -7.02
CA ARG A 128 5.81 -6.87 -7.27
C ARG A 128 4.38 -6.69 -6.74
N TYR A 129 4.22 -5.99 -5.62
CA TYR A 129 2.92 -5.60 -5.11
C TYR A 129 2.19 -4.67 -6.10
N LEU A 130 2.87 -3.64 -6.60
CA LEU A 130 2.30 -2.70 -7.58
C LEU A 130 1.92 -3.39 -8.89
N GLU A 131 2.73 -4.32 -9.41
CA GLU A 131 2.40 -5.12 -10.60
C GLU A 131 1.09 -5.92 -10.40
N ARG A 132 0.88 -6.50 -9.22
CA ARG A 132 -0.37 -7.22 -8.93
C ARG A 132 -1.57 -6.27 -8.82
N SER A 133 -1.38 -5.10 -8.21
CA SER A 133 -2.40 -4.06 -8.13
C SER A 133 -2.78 -3.53 -9.52
N GLU A 134 -1.80 -3.31 -10.39
CA GLU A 134 -2.02 -2.94 -11.80
C GLU A 134 -2.80 -4.03 -12.55
N ALA A 135 -2.43 -5.29 -12.37
CA ALA A 135 -3.13 -6.42 -13.02
C ALA A 135 -4.58 -6.54 -12.54
N ALA A 136 -4.84 -6.36 -11.24
CA ALA A 136 -6.18 -6.38 -10.67
C ALA A 136 -7.04 -5.22 -11.23
N LEU A 137 -6.48 -4.00 -11.25
CA LEU A 137 -7.16 -2.82 -11.81
C LEU A 137 -7.42 -2.99 -13.31
N ALA A 138 -6.45 -3.47 -14.07
CA ALA A 138 -6.62 -3.75 -15.51
C ALA A 138 -7.77 -4.72 -15.77
N GLY A 139 -7.87 -5.78 -14.96
CA GLY A 139 -9.00 -6.72 -15.01
C GLY A 139 -10.35 -6.03 -14.80
N ALA A 140 -10.45 -5.17 -13.80
CA ALA A 140 -11.65 -4.39 -13.49
C ALA A 140 -12.02 -3.39 -14.61
N LEU A 141 -11.03 -2.88 -15.34
CA LEU A 141 -11.19 -1.94 -16.46
C LEU A 141 -11.50 -2.62 -17.81
N GLY A 142 -11.59 -3.97 -17.86
CA GLY A 142 -11.97 -4.72 -19.06
C GLY A 142 -10.85 -5.61 -19.64
N GLY A 143 -9.64 -5.62 -19.10
CA GLY A 143 -8.56 -6.58 -19.35
C GLY A 143 -7.82 -6.46 -20.68
N ASP A 144 -8.25 -5.57 -21.59
CA ASP A 144 -7.59 -5.34 -22.87
C ASP A 144 -6.26 -4.55 -22.72
N LEU A 145 -5.53 -4.34 -23.81
CA LEU A 145 -4.28 -3.58 -23.78
C LEU A 145 -4.50 -2.14 -23.28
N GLY A 146 -5.60 -1.48 -23.69
CA GLY A 146 -5.96 -0.15 -23.22
C GLY A 146 -6.17 -0.11 -21.70
N ALA A 147 -6.87 -1.11 -21.16
CA ALA A 147 -7.09 -1.26 -19.71
C ALA A 147 -5.77 -1.46 -18.94
N ARG A 148 -4.83 -2.26 -19.47
CA ARG A 148 -3.51 -2.44 -18.85
C ARG A 148 -2.69 -1.15 -18.85
N LEU A 149 -2.70 -0.41 -19.96
CA LEU A 149 -2.02 0.89 -20.05
C LEU A 149 -2.63 1.93 -19.11
N ALA A 150 -3.96 1.96 -19.00
CA ALA A 150 -4.66 2.84 -18.08
C ALA A 150 -4.34 2.49 -16.60
N ALA A 151 -4.39 1.21 -16.25
CA ALA A 151 -4.07 0.74 -14.90
C ALA A 151 -2.64 1.13 -14.49
N GLY A 152 -1.65 0.91 -15.36
CA GLY A 152 -0.26 1.31 -15.10
C GLY A 152 -0.12 2.81 -14.87
N GLN A 153 -0.78 3.66 -15.67
CA GLN A 153 -0.75 5.11 -15.48
C GLN A 153 -1.40 5.52 -14.16
N ILE A 154 -2.57 4.97 -13.82
CA ILE A 154 -3.31 5.29 -12.60
C ILE A 154 -2.49 4.91 -11.35
N ILE A 155 -1.98 3.68 -11.29
CA ILE A 155 -1.18 3.19 -10.15
C ILE A 155 0.13 3.98 -10.03
N ALA A 156 0.78 4.32 -11.15
CA ALA A 156 1.98 5.15 -11.13
C ALA A 156 1.70 6.55 -10.57
N VAL A 157 0.61 7.20 -10.98
CA VAL A 157 0.20 8.52 -10.46
C VAL A 157 -0.03 8.45 -8.95
N GLN A 158 -0.86 7.52 -8.47
CA GLN A 158 -1.15 7.38 -7.03
C GLN A 158 0.13 7.13 -6.23
N ARG A 159 1.02 6.25 -6.72
CA ARG A 159 2.30 5.97 -6.07
C ARG A 159 3.22 7.19 -6.00
N VAL A 160 3.32 7.96 -7.08
CA VAL A 160 4.18 9.17 -7.13
C VAL A 160 3.66 10.21 -6.16
N LEU A 161 2.36 10.48 -6.14
CA LEU A 161 1.72 11.41 -5.20
C LEU A 161 1.97 10.97 -3.74
N ALA A 162 1.73 9.71 -3.42
CA ALA A 162 1.94 9.19 -2.07
C ALA A 162 3.41 9.25 -1.63
N LEU A 163 4.35 8.94 -2.53
CA LEU A 163 5.79 8.98 -2.23
C LEU A 163 6.26 10.42 -2.00
N GLU A 164 5.76 11.39 -2.76
CA GLU A 164 6.09 12.80 -2.59
C GLU A 164 5.58 13.33 -1.25
N ASN A 165 4.32 13.04 -0.90
CA ASN A 165 3.75 13.42 0.39
C ASN A 165 4.59 12.86 1.55
N TRP A 166 4.93 11.56 1.48
CA TRP A 166 5.75 10.93 2.51
C TRP A 166 7.14 11.57 2.61
N ARG A 167 7.81 11.87 1.50
CA ARG A 167 9.15 12.49 1.51
C ARG A 167 9.12 13.82 2.21
N ARG A 168 8.18 14.69 1.86
CA ARG A 168 8.04 16.02 2.46
C ARG A 168 7.88 15.95 3.97
N ILE A 169 7.00 15.05 4.46
CA ILE A 169 6.80 14.85 5.90
C ILE A 169 8.04 14.21 6.55
N ALA A 170 8.67 13.25 5.90
CA ALA A 170 9.90 12.63 6.41
C ALA A 170 11.08 13.60 6.50
N ASP A 171 11.11 14.62 5.65
CA ASP A 171 12.08 15.73 5.65
C ASP A 171 11.73 16.83 6.67
N GLY A 172 10.60 16.68 7.40
CA GLY A 172 10.23 17.54 8.53
C GLY A 172 9.20 18.62 8.22
N GLU A 173 8.58 18.61 7.03
CA GLU A 173 7.46 19.51 6.77
C GLU A 173 6.23 19.08 7.58
N ALA A 174 5.49 20.07 8.11
CA ALA A 174 4.27 19.78 8.86
C ALA A 174 3.16 19.27 7.93
N VAL A 175 2.40 18.28 8.39
CA VAL A 175 1.32 17.67 7.60
C VAL A 175 0.24 18.69 7.22
N GLU A 176 0.04 19.73 8.04
CA GLU A 176 -0.86 20.86 7.78
C GLU A 176 -0.40 21.74 6.61
N GLN A 177 0.92 21.78 6.34
CA GLN A 177 1.49 22.52 5.21
C GLN A 177 1.47 21.66 3.93
N VAL A 178 1.79 20.36 4.06
CA VAL A 178 1.81 19.43 2.93
C VAL A 178 0.40 19.14 2.41
N GLY A 179 -0.59 19.07 3.29
CA GLY A 179 -1.95 18.64 2.96
C GLY A 179 -2.61 19.42 1.82
N PRO A 180 -2.67 20.76 1.86
CA PRO A 180 -3.24 21.57 0.78
C PRO A 180 -2.56 21.33 -0.58
N ASP A 181 -1.23 21.24 -0.59
CA ASP A 181 -0.45 20.98 -1.81
C ASP A 181 -0.71 19.56 -2.33
N ALA A 182 -0.83 18.58 -1.44
CA ALA A 182 -1.14 17.18 -1.78
C ALA A 182 -2.52 17.06 -2.45
N VAL A 183 -3.52 17.79 -1.95
CA VAL A 183 -4.87 17.85 -2.56
C VAL A 183 -4.79 18.49 -3.95
N ALA A 184 -4.13 19.66 -4.08
CA ALA A 184 -3.99 20.33 -5.36
C ALA A 184 -3.25 19.47 -6.40
N ALA A 185 -2.15 18.82 -6.01
CA ALA A 185 -1.40 17.92 -6.87
C ALA A 185 -2.23 16.69 -7.30
N ALA A 186 -3.04 16.13 -6.39
CA ALA A 186 -3.93 15.02 -6.71
C ALA A 186 -5.02 15.44 -7.70
N GLU A 187 -5.67 16.58 -7.50
CA GLU A 187 -6.69 17.12 -8.41
C GLU A 187 -6.11 17.33 -9.82
N GLU A 188 -4.94 17.96 -9.93
CA GLU A 188 -4.27 18.17 -11.20
C GLU A 188 -3.91 16.85 -11.89
N ALA A 189 -3.31 15.91 -11.16
CA ALA A 189 -2.89 14.63 -11.73
C ALA A 189 -4.08 13.79 -12.22
N PHE A 190 -5.18 13.76 -11.47
CA PHE A 190 -6.39 13.06 -11.91
C PHE A 190 -7.08 13.76 -13.07
N ALA A 191 -7.06 15.09 -13.15
CA ALA A 191 -7.55 15.84 -14.32
C ALA A 191 -6.75 15.48 -15.60
N GLN A 192 -5.42 15.32 -15.48
CA GLN A 192 -4.58 14.86 -16.58
C GLN A 192 -4.92 13.41 -17.00
N LEU A 193 -5.18 12.52 -16.04
CA LEU A 193 -5.63 11.15 -16.33
C LEU A 193 -6.99 11.16 -17.04
N GLU A 194 -7.96 11.96 -16.60
CA GLU A 194 -9.28 12.07 -17.22
C GLU A 194 -9.17 12.57 -18.67
N ALA A 195 -8.31 13.56 -18.94
CA ALA A 195 -8.06 14.06 -20.30
C ALA A 195 -7.38 13.03 -21.21
N GLY A 196 -6.43 12.24 -20.64
CA GLY A 196 -5.67 11.23 -21.39
C GLY A 196 -6.38 9.89 -21.55
N LEU A 197 -7.36 9.60 -20.69
CA LEU A 197 -8.06 8.31 -20.60
C LEU A 197 -9.59 8.48 -20.67
N PRO A 198 -10.15 9.11 -21.70
CA PRO A 198 -11.58 9.49 -21.75
C PRO A 198 -12.54 8.29 -21.67
N ARG A 199 -12.08 7.08 -21.99
CA ARG A 199 -12.87 5.84 -21.84
C ARG A 199 -13.21 5.54 -20.37
N TYR A 200 -12.43 6.04 -19.43
CA TYR A 200 -12.53 5.74 -18.00
C TYR A 200 -12.88 6.98 -17.14
N ALA A 201 -13.03 8.16 -17.78
CA ALA A 201 -13.38 9.43 -17.16
C ALA A 201 -14.85 9.51 -16.74
#